data_847f4e0f39ac92eb7f2593b1fd7b58c9
#
_entry.id   847f4e0f39ac92eb7f2593b1fd7b58c9
#
_cell.length_a   1.000
_cell.length_b   1.000
_cell.length_c   1.000
_cell.angle_alpha   90.00
_cell.angle_beta   90.00
_cell.angle_gamma   90.00
#
_symmetry.space_group_name_H-M   'P 1'
#
loop_
_entity.id
_entity.type
_entity.pdbx_description
1 polymer ?
#
loop_
_entity_poly.entity_id
_entity_poly.type
_entity_poly.pdbx_seq_one_letter_code
_entity_poly.pdbx_strand_id
1 'polypeptide(L)'
;MGDPRKNKKLYRRPRMIWTTDQLNAELYVMGTYGLRNKRELWKTQTEVARIRNQARALLALSAEARSEKEKRLLNFLLRLGLVKEGATLDDILNLKVEDLLERRLQTIVMKRSGSKSPYQARQVVSHGHVSVGNRKVNIPGYLVKTEEEPQILLHIEIPAASSEPQPPS
;
A
#
# COMPACT_ATOMS: atom_id res chain seq x y z
N MET A 1 -5.95 5.95 -37.63
CA MET A 1 -5.47 5.92 -36.21
C MET A 1 -6.56 6.54 -35.37
N GLY A 2 -6.98 5.84 -34.29
CA GLY A 2 -7.95 6.38 -33.33
C GLY A 2 -7.30 7.30 -32.32
N ASP A 3 -8.10 8.16 -31.67
CA ASP A 3 -7.66 9.04 -30.62
C ASP A 3 -7.03 8.23 -29.46
N PRO A 4 -6.02 8.79 -28.76
CA PRO A 4 -5.44 8.13 -27.60
C PRO A 4 -6.49 7.93 -26.51
N ARG A 5 -6.52 6.76 -25.90
CA ARG A 5 -7.46 6.46 -24.80
C ARG A 5 -7.23 7.43 -23.65
N LYS A 6 -8.28 8.11 -23.21
CA LYS A 6 -8.23 8.93 -21.99
C LYS A 6 -7.93 8.05 -20.77
N ASN A 7 -7.02 8.50 -19.93
CA ASN A 7 -6.71 7.81 -18.69
C ASN A 7 -7.94 7.77 -17.78
N LYS A 8 -8.35 6.56 -17.35
CA LYS A 8 -9.46 6.40 -16.42
C LYS A 8 -9.03 6.85 -15.02
N LYS A 9 -9.94 7.52 -14.32
CA LYS A 9 -9.75 7.90 -12.93
C LYS A 9 -9.77 6.65 -12.04
N LEU A 10 -8.65 6.37 -11.36
CA LEU A 10 -8.45 5.17 -10.54
C LEU A 10 -8.87 5.33 -9.07
N TYR A 11 -9.50 6.45 -8.71
CA TYR A 11 -9.90 6.72 -7.32
C TYR A 11 -11.28 7.36 -7.27
N ARG A 12 -11.99 7.09 -6.18
CA ARG A 12 -13.25 7.78 -5.84
C ARG A 12 -12.96 8.82 -4.76
N ARG A 13 -13.49 10.01 -4.93
CA ARG A 13 -13.45 11.05 -3.90
C ARG A 13 -14.55 10.81 -2.89
N PRO A 14 -14.34 11.11 -1.59
CA PRO A 14 -15.40 11.14 -0.61
C PRO A 14 -16.49 12.11 -1.04
N ARG A 15 -17.74 11.82 -0.64
CA ARG A 15 -18.88 12.69 -0.96
C ARG A 15 -18.79 14.04 -0.23
N MET A 16 -18.37 14.00 1.04
CA MET A 16 -18.16 15.19 1.88
C MET A 16 -16.66 15.29 2.22
N ILE A 17 -15.95 16.16 1.51
CA ILE A 17 -14.47 16.28 1.64
C ILE A 17 -14.09 17.13 2.85
N TRP A 18 -14.98 18.02 3.28
CA TRP A 18 -14.71 19.06 4.28
C TRP A 18 -15.22 18.73 5.69
N THR A 19 -15.63 17.49 5.95
CA THR A 19 -15.97 17.04 7.28
C THR A 19 -14.69 16.99 8.12
N THR A 20 -14.69 17.67 9.27
CA THR A 20 -13.52 17.83 10.16
C THR A 20 -12.95 16.49 10.60
N ASP A 21 -13.81 15.55 11.03
CA ASP A 21 -13.41 14.24 11.51
C ASP A 21 -12.72 13.40 10.43
N GLN A 22 -13.30 13.39 9.21
CA GLN A 22 -12.71 12.70 8.08
C GLN A 22 -11.39 13.36 7.65
N LEU A 23 -11.34 14.70 7.67
CA LEU A 23 -10.13 15.44 7.33
C LEU A 23 -8.98 15.08 8.27
N ASN A 24 -9.25 15.08 9.58
CA ASN A 24 -8.25 14.73 10.60
C ASN A 24 -7.78 13.29 10.47
N ALA A 25 -8.70 12.33 10.27
CA ALA A 25 -8.36 10.94 10.04
C ALA A 25 -7.50 10.75 8.78
N GLU A 26 -7.84 11.41 7.67
CA GLU A 26 -7.04 11.37 6.44
C GLU A 26 -5.66 11.99 6.63
N LEU A 27 -5.55 13.12 7.35
CA LEU A 27 -4.27 13.79 7.63
C LEU A 27 -3.36 12.91 8.50
N TYR A 28 -3.93 12.25 9.50
CA TYR A 28 -3.20 11.31 10.35
C TYR A 28 -2.57 10.18 9.51
N VAL A 29 -3.38 9.50 8.68
CA VAL A 29 -2.88 8.43 7.81
C VAL A 29 -1.85 8.94 6.81
N MET A 30 -2.05 10.14 6.25
CA MET A 30 -1.08 10.76 5.34
C MET A 30 0.27 11.01 6.00
N GLY A 31 0.27 11.50 7.24
CA GLY A 31 1.49 11.74 8.03
C GLY A 31 2.21 10.43 8.36
N THR A 32 1.48 9.44 8.86
CA THR A 32 2.03 8.13 9.27
C THR A 32 2.71 7.39 8.11
N TYR A 33 2.10 7.39 6.92
CA TYR A 33 2.63 6.68 5.76
C TYR A 33 3.38 7.58 4.77
N GLY A 34 3.56 8.87 5.07
CA GLY A 34 4.29 9.81 4.22
C GLY A 34 3.71 9.95 2.82
N LEU A 35 2.39 10.03 2.71
CA LEU A 35 1.71 10.19 1.44
C LEU A 35 1.84 11.62 0.93
N ARG A 36 2.15 11.81 -0.35
CA ARG A 36 2.31 13.13 -0.95
C ARG A 36 1.01 13.92 -1.06
N ASN A 37 -0.09 13.22 -1.35
CA ASN A 37 -1.39 13.85 -1.54
C ASN A 37 -2.53 12.89 -1.22
N LYS A 38 -3.73 13.43 -1.01
CA LYS A 38 -4.95 12.66 -0.75
C LYS A 38 -5.34 11.71 -1.89
N ARG A 39 -4.87 11.94 -3.12
CA ARG A 39 -5.15 11.04 -4.25
C ARG A 39 -4.53 9.66 -4.03
N GLU A 40 -3.35 9.60 -3.42
CA GLU A 40 -2.72 8.31 -3.09
C GLU A 40 -3.57 7.56 -2.07
N LEU A 41 -4.06 8.24 -1.04
CA LEU A 41 -4.94 7.66 -0.04
C LEU A 41 -6.27 7.19 -0.66
N TRP A 42 -6.93 8.03 -1.44
CA TRP A 42 -8.19 7.67 -2.07
C TRP A 42 -8.06 6.54 -3.09
N LYS A 43 -6.89 6.41 -3.73
CA LYS A 43 -6.57 5.28 -4.61
C LYS A 43 -6.52 3.98 -3.80
N THR A 44 -5.81 3.96 -2.68
CA THR A 44 -5.73 2.78 -1.80
C THR A 44 -7.09 2.43 -1.18
N GLN A 45 -7.86 3.42 -0.72
CA GLN A 45 -9.23 3.23 -0.25
C GLN A 45 -10.13 2.59 -1.32
N THR A 46 -10.02 3.06 -2.56
CA THR A 46 -10.80 2.53 -3.68
C THR A 46 -10.42 1.10 -4.00
N GLU A 47 -9.12 0.77 -3.91
CA GLU A 47 -8.64 -0.60 -4.16
C GLU A 47 -9.10 -1.58 -3.07
N VAL A 48 -9.01 -1.20 -1.79
CA VAL A 48 -9.57 -2.00 -0.68
C VAL A 48 -11.07 -2.18 -0.83
N ALA A 49 -11.80 -1.11 -1.18
CA ALA A 49 -13.24 -1.21 -1.43
C ALA A 49 -13.56 -2.13 -2.61
N ARG A 50 -12.74 -2.15 -3.65
CA ARG A 50 -12.86 -3.06 -4.79
C ARG A 50 -12.67 -4.52 -4.38
N ILE A 51 -11.63 -4.80 -3.59
CA ILE A 51 -11.35 -6.14 -3.06
C ILE A 51 -12.52 -6.63 -2.20
N ARG A 52 -13.00 -5.81 -1.26
CA ARG A 52 -14.16 -6.15 -0.41
C ARG A 52 -15.44 -6.36 -1.22
N ASN A 53 -15.66 -5.58 -2.29
CA ASN A 53 -16.81 -5.76 -3.17
C ASN A 53 -16.72 -7.08 -3.96
N GLN A 54 -15.54 -7.48 -4.39
CA GLN A 54 -15.32 -8.79 -5.02
C GLN A 54 -15.64 -9.92 -4.03
N ALA A 55 -15.15 -9.84 -2.78
CA ALA A 55 -15.47 -10.84 -1.76
C ALA A 55 -16.98 -10.93 -1.50
N ARG A 56 -17.68 -9.80 -1.35
CA ARG A 56 -19.15 -9.78 -1.20
C ARG A 56 -19.89 -10.38 -2.38
N ALA A 57 -19.44 -10.11 -3.60
CA ALA A 57 -20.03 -10.69 -4.80
C ALA A 57 -19.82 -12.22 -4.85
N LEU A 58 -18.71 -12.72 -4.31
CA LEU A 58 -18.46 -14.17 -4.21
C LEU A 58 -19.38 -14.84 -3.19
N LEU A 59 -19.69 -14.19 -2.08
CA LEU A 59 -20.63 -14.72 -1.08
C LEU A 59 -22.04 -14.92 -1.64
N ALA A 60 -22.44 -14.16 -2.65
CA ALA A 60 -23.75 -14.26 -3.29
C ALA A 60 -23.83 -15.38 -4.35
N LEU A 61 -22.71 -16.06 -4.70
CA LEU A 61 -22.67 -17.11 -5.70
C LEU A 61 -22.94 -18.49 -5.09
N SER A 62 -23.39 -19.43 -5.95
CA SER A 62 -23.49 -20.86 -5.57
C SER A 62 -22.13 -21.43 -5.21
N ALA A 63 -22.11 -22.47 -4.37
CA ALA A 63 -20.89 -23.07 -3.83
C ALA A 63 -19.89 -23.53 -4.92
N GLU A 64 -20.40 -24.10 -6.01
CA GLU A 64 -19.57 -24.57 -7.12
C GLU A 64 -18.87 -23.43 -7.86
N ALA A 65 -19.64 -22.41 -8.28
CA ALA A 65 -19.10 -21.25 -8.99
C ALA A 65 -18.23 -20.34 -8.11
N ARG A 66 -18.41 -20.42 -6.79
CA ARG A 66 -17.67 -19.67 -5.79
C ARG A 66 -16.26 -20.22 -5.60
N SER A 67 -16.11 -21.54 -5.45
CA SER A 67 -14.86 -22.21 -5.04
C SER A 67 -13.65 -21.83 -5.90
N GLU A 68 -13.81 -21.80 -7.20
CA GLU A 68 -12.73 -21.47 -8.14
C GLU A 68 -12.33 -19.99 -8.10
N LYS A 69 -13.31 -19.09 -8.05
CA LYS A 69 -13.10 -17.65 -8.00
C LYS A 69 -12.53 -17.21 -6.66
N GLU A 70 -12.97 -17.84 -5.57
CA GLU A 70 -12.48 -17.64 -4.22
C GLU A 70 -10.99 -17.98 -4.13
N LYS A 71 -10.59 -19.16 -4.61
CA LYS A 71 -9.18 -19.56 -4.66
C LYS A 71 -8.32 -18.57 -5.44
N ARG A 72 -8.81 -18.07 -6.59
CA ARG A 72 -8.08 -17.07 -7.38
C ARG A 72 -7.88 -15.75 -6.60
N LEU A 73 -8.92 -15.28 -5.90
CA LEU A 73 -8.86 -14.05 -5.11
C LEU A 73 -7.92 -14.23 -3.90
N LEU A 74 -8.05 -15.32 -3.17
CA LEU A 74 -7.19 -15.64 -2.03
C LEU A 74 -5.72 -15.74 -2.44
N ASN A 75 -5.41 -16.45 -3.52
CA ASN A 75 -4.05 -16.56 -4.04
C ASN A 75 -3.46 -15.20 -4.44
N PHE A 76 -4.27 -14.33 -5.03
CA PHE A 76 -3.84 -12.97 -5.37
C PHE A 76 -3.49 -12.16 -4.12
N LEU A 77 -4.33 -12.21 -3.08
CA LEU A 77 -4.12 -11.49 -1.82
C LEU A 77 -2.97 -12.07 -1.00
N LEU A 78 -2.79 -13.39 -1.03
CA LEU A 78 -1.67 -14.08 -0.41
C LEU A 78 -0.33 -13.64 -1.04
N ARG A 79 -0.25 -13.56 -2.37
CA ARG A 79 0.94 -13.03 -3.05
C ARG A 79 1.25 -11.59 -2.68
N LEU A 80 0.24 -10.77 -2.41
CA LEU A 80 0.42 -9.41 -1.91
C LEU A 80 0.77 -9.36 -0.42
N GLY A 81 0.66 -10.47 0.30
CA GLY A 81 0.89 -10.54 1.74
C GLY A 81 -0.14 -9.78 2.57
N LEU A 82 -1.37 -9.62 2.02
CA LEU A 82 -2.48 -8.98 2.73
C LEU A 82 -3.26 -9.95 3.60
N VAL A 83 -3.18 -11.23 3.28
CA VAL A 83 -3.90 -12.30 3.96
C VAL A 83 -2.92 -13.45 4.23
N LYS A 84 -3.13 -14.19 5.31
CA LYS A 84 -2.32 -15.37 5.68
C LYS A 84 -2.85 -16.62 4.98
N GLU A 85 -2.05 -17.67 4.99
CA GLU A 85 -2.49 -18.98 4.51
C GLU A 85 -3.65 -19.50 5.35
N GLY A 86 -4.67 -20.07 4.68
CA GLY A 86 -5.88 -20.55 5.33
C GLY A 86 -6.93 -19.49 5.66
N ALA A 87 -6.74 -18.25 5.20
CA ALA A 87 -7.72 -17.19 5.40
C ALA A 87 -9.04 -17.43 4.65
N THR A 88 -10.09 -16.88 5.19
CA THR A 88 -11.46 -16.97 4.68
C THR A 88 -11.89 -15.67 3.96
N LEU A 89 -13.06 -15.69 3.32
CA LEU A 89 -13.64 -14.47 2.73
C LEU A 89 -13.96 -13.40 3.79
N ASP A 90 -14.25 -13.79 5.02
CA ASP A 90 -14.53 -12.86 6.10
C ASP A 90 -13.27 -12.06 6.49
N ASP A 91 -12.10 -12.68 6.44
CA ASP A 91 -10.84 -11.97 6.65
C ASP A 91 -10.60 -10.89 5.59
N ILE A 92 -11.02 -11.15 4.34
CA ILE A 92 -10.94 -10.15 3.26
C ILE A 92 -11.89 -8.98 3.53
N LEU A 93 -13.04 -9.21 4.11
CA LEU A 93 -13.98 -8.13 4.47
C LEU A 93 -13.44 -7.23 5.58
N ASN A 94 -12.61 -7.77 6.45
CA ASN A 94 -11.97 -7.05 7.56
C ASN A 94 -10.70 -6.26 7.15
N LEU A 95 -10.19 -6.44 5.92
CA LEU A 95 -8.98 -5.74 5.44
C LEU A 95 -9.14 -4.21 5.60
N LYS A 96 -8.14 -3.58 6.20
CA LYS A 96 -8.06 -2.12 6.37
C LYS A 96 -7.24 -1.48 5.26
N VAL A 97 -7.36 -0.17 5.13
CA VAL A 97 -6.56 0.63 4.17
C VAL A 97 -5.09 0.61 4.57
N GLU A 98 -4.83 0.57 5.86
CA GLU A 98 -3.50 0.52 6.47
C GLU A 98 -2.73 -0.71 6.03
N ASP A 99 -3.39 -1.89 5.97
CA ASP A 99 -2.77 -3.15 5.53
C ASP A 99 -2.19 -3.02 4.11
N LEU A 100 -2.93 -2.35 3.21
CA LEU A 100 -2.46 -2.10 1.84
C LEU A 100 -1.33 -1.05 1.80
N LEU A 101 -1.38 -0.03 2.67
CA LEU A 101 -0.32 0.97 2.78
C LEU A 101 0.97 0.38 3.35
N GLU A 102 0.88 -0.62 4.21
CA GLU A 102 2.05 -1.33 4.75
C GLU A 102 2.80 -2.14 3.68
N ARG A 103 2.12 -2.60 2.65
CA ARG A 103 2.71 -3.33 1.52
C ARG A 103 3.35 -2.43 0.46
N ARG A 104 3.33 -1.11 0.63
CA ARG A 104 4.00 -0.17 -0.30
C ARG A 104 5.51 -0.21 -0.10
N LEU A 105 6.25 -0.12 -1.22
CA LEU A 105 7.70 -0.10 -1.23
C LEU A 105 8.28 0.96 -0.28
N GLN A 106 7.70 2.16 -0.26
CA GLN A 106 8.10 3.23 0.64
C GLN A 106 8.03 2.81 2.11
N THR A 107 6.96 2.13 2.53
CA THR A 107 6.76 1.70 3.92
C THR A 107 7.71 0.57 4.29
N ILE A 108 7.92 -0.38 3.39
CA ILE A 108 8.87 -1.49 3.59
C ILE A 108 10.31 -0.95 3.68
N VAL A 109 10.67 -0.02 2.80
CA VAL A 109 11.98 0.64 2.84
C VAL A 109 12.16 1.41 4.15
N MET A 110 11.14 2.15 4.61
CA MET A 110 11.19 2.84 5.90
C MET A 110 11.48 1.87 7.06
N LYS A 111 10.77 0.74 7.10
CA LYS A 111 10.95 -0.28 8.15
C LYS A 111 12.34 -0.93 8.12
N ARG A 112 12.92 -1.14 6.92
CA ARG A 112 14.22 -1.79 6.74
C ARG A 112 15.41 -0.86 6.86
N SER A 113 15.28 0.37 6.38
CA SER A 113 16.40 1.33 6.32
C SER A 113 16.63 2.10 7.61
N GLY A 114 15.73 1.98 8.61
CA GLY A 114 15.79 2.80 9.82
C GLY A 114 15.66 4.30 9.54
N SER A 115 15.02 4.69 8.43
CA SER A 115 14.80 6.09 8.06
C SER A 115 14.10 6.87 9.16
N LYS A 116 14.56 8.09 9.44
CA LYS A 116 14.00 8.98 10.48
C LYS A 116 12.52 9.34 10.21
N SER A 117 12.13 9.34 8.94
CA SER A 117 10.76 9.70 8.56
C SER A 117 10.31 8.97 7.29
N PRO A 118 8.97 8.80 7.10
CA PRO A 118 8.43 8.23 5.87
C PRO A 118 8.79 9.03 4.62
N TYR A 119 8.98 10.34 4.76
CA TYR A 119 9.38 11.22 3.66
C TYR A 119 10.82 11.00 3.22
N GLN A 120 11.72 10.70 4.14
CA GLN A 120 13.10 10.31 3.83
C GLN A 120 13.14 9.00 3.05
N ALA A 121 12.40 7.99 3.49
CA ALA A 121 12.26 6.73 2.74
C ALA A 121 11.70 6.98 1.33
N ARG A 122 10.72 7.87 1.19
CA ARG A 122 10.20 8.29 -0.11
C ARG A 122 11.26 8.90 -1.00
N GLN A 123 12.12 9.76 -0.44
CA GLN A 123 13.22 10.39 -1.18
C GLN A 123 14.20 9.31 -1.70
N VAL A 124 14.61 8.39 -0.85
CA VAL A 124 15.49 7.28 -1.21
C VAL A 124 14.91 6.45 -2.37
N VAL A 125 13.63 6.10 -2.30
CA VAL A 125 12.97 5.36 -3.39
C VAL A 125 12.90 6.19 -4.67
N SER A 126 12.47 7.46 -4.60
CA SER A 126 12.29 8.30 -5.80
C SER A 126 13.60 8.65 -6.49
N HIS A 127 14.71 8.69 -5.75
CA HIS A 127 16.05 8.91 -6.28
C HIS A 127 16.69 7.63 -6.85
N GLY A 128 15.98 6.48 -6.80
CA GLY A 128 16.42 5.25 -7.43
C GLY A 128 17.50 4.48 -6.65
N HIS A 129 17.58 4.68 -5.34
CA HIS A 129 18.51 3.97 -4.46
C HIS A 129 17.96 2.62 -3.96
N VAL A 130 16.85 2.18 -4.50
CA VAL A 130 16.21 0.92 -4.16
C VAL A 130 16.11 0.04 -5.39
N SER A 131 16.51 -1.21 -5.26
CA SER A 131 16.29 -2.25 -6.26
C SER A 131 15.45 -3.38 -5.68
N VAL A 132 14.62 -3.98 -6.52
CA VAL A 132 13.86 -5.18 -6.24
C VAL A 132 14.35 -6.26 -7.19
N GLY A 133 15.10 -7.23 -6.66
CA GLY A 133 15.88 -8.14 -7.49
C GLY A 133 16.87 -7.38 -8.36
N ASN A 134 16.82 -7.60 -9.67
CA ASN A 134 17.74 -6.97 -10.64
C ASN A 134 17.22 -5.63 -11.21
N ARG A 135 16.10 -5.08 -10.70
CA ARG A 135 15.48 -3.87 -11.26
C ARG A 135 15.46 -2.73 -10.25
N LYS A 136 15.94 -1.56 -10.67
CA LYS A 136 15.77 -0.32 -9.90
C LYS A 136 14.30 0.10 -9.94
N VAL A 137 13.70 0.37 -8.77
CA VAL A 137 12.30 0.80 -8.64
C VAL A 137 12.27 2.17 -7.98
N ASN A 138 11.79 3.18 -8.72
CA ASN A 138 11.69 4.56 -8.27
C ASN A 138 10.25 5.00 -7.96
N ILE A 139 9.32 4.04 -7.84
CA ILE A 139 7.90 4.30 -7.59
C ILE A 139 7.58 4.02 -6.12
N PRO A 140 7.38 5.05 -5.26
CA PRO A 140 7.09 4.86 -3.84
C PRO A 140 5.79 4.09 -3.57
N GLY A 141 4.83 4.20 -4.49
CA GLY A 141 3.54 3.52 -4.41
C GLY A 141 3.51 2.09 -4.94
N TYR A 142 4.66 1.51 -5.29
CA TYR A 142 4.74 0.12 -5.75
C TYR A 142 4.31 -0.83 -4.63
N LEU A 143 3.40 -1.76 -4.95
CA LEU A 143 2.97 -2.81 -4.02
C LEU A 143 3.90 -4.00 -4.16
N VAL A 144 4.64 -4.26 -3.11
CA VAL A 144 5.64 -5.33 -3.07
C VAL A 144 4.95 -6.66 -2.80
N LYS A 145 5.24 -7.65 -3.62
CA LYS A 145 4.79 -9.03 -3.39
C LYS A 145 5.62 -9.68 -2.28
N THR A 146 5.05 -10.70 -1.65
CA THR A 146 5.75 -11.46 -0.60
C THR A 146 7.05 -12.08 -1.10
N GLU A 147 7.06 -12.57 -2.35
CA GLU A 147 8.24 -13.16 -3.00
C GLU A 147 9.35 -12.13 -3.30
N GLU A 148 8.96 -10.88 -3.56
CA GLU A 148 9.88 -9.78 -3.89
C GLU A 148 10.47 -9.11 -2.65
N GLU A 149 9.81 -9.25 -1.51
CA GLU A 149 10.21 -8.59 -0.27
C GLU A 149 11.63 -8.94 0.18
N PRO A 150 12.09 -10.21 0.21
CA PRO A 150 13.46 -10.54 0.57
C PRO A 150 14.50 -10.00 -0.43
N GLN A 151 14.10 -9.73 -1.66
CA GLN A 151 14.98 -9.29 -2.75
C GLN A 151 15.15 -7.75 -2.82
N ILE A 152 14.64 -7.03 -1.84
CA ILE A 152 14.79 -5.56 -1.78
C ILE A 152 16.19 -5.22 -1.27
N LEU A 153 16.96 -4.55 -2.12
CA LEU A 153 18.32 -4.07 -1.82
C LEU A 153 18.32 -2.54 -1.74
N LEU A 154 19.00 -2.02 -0.73
CA LEU A 154 19.24 -0.59 -0.54
C LEU A 154 20.67 -0.28 -0.95
N HIS A 155 20.86 0.68 -1.84
CA HIS A 155 22.17 1.11 -2.35
C HIS A 155 22.77 2.31 -1.61
N ILE A 156 22.12 2.75 -0.54
CA ILE A 156 22.58 3.84 0.33
C ILE A 156 22.47 3.38 1.78
N GLU A 157 23.55 3.62 2.52
CA GLU A 157 23.52 3.60 3.97
C GLU A 157 22.87 4.88 4.49
N ILE A 158 21.71 4.77 5.11
CA ILE A 158 21.06 5.88 5.77
C ILE A 158 21.66 5.94 7.17
N PRO A 159 22.31 7.04 7.58
CA PRO A 159 22.80 7.15 8.94
C PRO A 159 21.65 6.98 9.91
N ALA A 160 21.73 5.97 10.74
CA ALA A 160 20.75 5.71 11.78
C ALA A 160 20.54 6.98 12.60
N ALA A 161 19.31 7.23 13.04
CA ALA A 161 19.01 8.36 13.89
C ALA A 161 19.92 8.29 15.12
N SER A 162 20.97 9.09 15.15
CA SER A 162 21.76 9.29 16.37
C SER A 162 20.80 9.76 17.44
N SER A 163 20.71 8.99 18.51
CA SER A 163 20.00 9.32 19.72
C SER A 163 20.14 10.79 20.08
N GLU A 164 19.00 11.40 20.39
CA GLU A 164 18.72 12.62 21.16
C GLU A 164 19.78 13.73 21.16
N PRO A 165 19.37 14.98 20.85
CA PRO A 165 20.17 16.13 21.22
C PRO A 165 20.21 16.18 22.75
N GLN A 166 21.40 16.04 23.33
CA GLN A 166 21.61 16.34 24.73
C GLN A 166 21.17 17.80 24.99
N PRO A 167 20.40 18.07 26.05
CA PRO A 167 20.05 19.43 26.38
C PRO A 167 21.34 20.21 26.69
N PRO A 168 21.42 21.47 26.29
CA PRO A 168 22.58 22.32 26.62
C PRO A 168 22.67 22.47 28.14
N SER A 169 23.84 22.15 28.66
CA SER A 169 24.25 22.37 30.05
C SER A 169 24.29 23.85 30.39
#